data_126ec764b5d507e7fcef81fbf69c4ca1
#
_entry.id   126ec764b5d507e7fcef81fbf69c4ca1
#
_cell.length_a   1.000
_cell.length_b   1.000
_cell.length_c   1.000
_cell.angle_alpha   90.00
_cell.angle_beta   90.00
_cell.angle_gamma   90.00
#
_symmetry.space_group_name_H-M   'P 1'
#
loop_
_entity.id
_entity.type
_entity.pdbx_description
1 polymer ?
#
loop_
_entity_poly.entity_id
_entity_poly.type
_entity_poly.pdbx_seq_one_letter_code
_entity_poly.pdbx_strand_id
1 'polypeptide(L)'
;RCNDFGAGGVSVAIGELADGLLIDLDKVPKKYDGLDGTELAISESQERMAVVLAPEDVDAFLAAANRENLEATVVAEVTAEPRLRMTWKGVTIVDLSREFLNSNGAEKHTTASVPDDDVKPYEFAGDTVTEKLADMLGNLNICSKQGLSERFDSTIGAATVLMPFGGKYQLTPNQTMVAKLPVLHGTTDTVSGMAYGMHPEILAQSPYEGSYLAVIESVTKLVCAGFDYKQAYLTFQEYFERMGTDPTRWGKPFAAL
;
A
#
# COMPACT_ATOMS: atom_id res chain seq x y z
N ARG A 1 5.59 -7.67 -13.43
CA ARG A 1 4.68 -6.69 -12.81
C ARG A 1 3.32 -7.33 -12.64
N CYS A 2 2.60 -6.92 -11.61
CA CYS A 2 1.20 -7.32 -11.40
C CYS A 2 0.42 -6.13 -10.81
N ASN A 3 -0.89 -6.17 -11.01
CA ASN A 3 -1.84 -5.20 -10.46
C ASN A 3 -3.15 -5.92 -10.14
N ASP A 4 -3.84 -5.50 -9.09
CA ASP A 4 -5.15 -6.04 -8.75
C ASP A 4 -6.28 -5.33 -9.50
N PHE A 5 -7.45 -5.94 -9.54
CA PHE A 5 -8.63 -5.34 -10.14
C PHE A 5 -9.46 -4.60 -9.08
N GLY A 6 -9.55 -3.31 -9.25
CA GLY A 6 -10.40 -2.42 -8.48
C GLY A 6 -11.21 -1.49 -9.38
N ALA A 7 -11.51 -0.30 -8.88
CA ALA A 7 -12.21 0.73 -9.64
C ALA A 7 -11.50 1.07 -10.95
N GLY A 8 -12.25 1.16 -12.05
CA GLY A 8 -11.74 1.34 -13.41
C GLY A 8 -11.48 0.04 -14.17
N GLY A 9 -11.64 -1.13 -13.52
CA GLY A 9 -11.63 -2.44 -14.16
C GLY A 9 -10.39 -2.72 -15.00
N VAL A 10 -10.59 -3.30 -16.18
CA VAL A 10 -9.54 -3.64 -17.14
C VAL A 10 -8.71 -2.42 -17.54
N SER A 11 -9.34 -1.25 -17.70
CA SER A 11 -8.68 -0.01 -18.10
C SER A 11 -7.59 0.42 -17.12
N VAL A 12 -7.77 0.17 -15.83
CA VAL A 12 -6.80 0.49 -14.77
C VAL A 12 -5.90 -0.71 -14.52
N ALA A 13 -6.47 -1.86 -14.15
CA ALA A 13 -5.70 -3.02 -13.73
C ALA A 13 -4.69 -3.49 -14.78
N ILE A 14 -5.07 -3.51 -16.05
CA ILE A 14 -4.19 -3.88 -17.16
C ILE A 14 -3.55 -2.64 -17.78
N GLY A 15 -4.34 -1.57 -17.97
CA GLY A 15 -3.90 -0.37 -18.66
C GLY A 15 -2.73 0.37 -18.04
N GLU A 16 -2.43 0.14 -16.76
CA GLU A 16 -1.29 0.75 -16.05
C GLU A 16 -0.03 -0.13 -16.03
N LEU A 17 -0.11 -1.37 -16.51
CA LEU A 17 1.02 -2.31 -16.42
C LEU A 17 2.16 -2.02 -17.40
N ALA A 18 1.87 -1.41 -18.55
CA ALA A 18 2.86 -1.03 -19.56
C ALA A 18 2.42 0.20 -20.35
N ASP A 19 3.38 0.88 -20.98
CA ASP A 19 3.12 2.09 -21.75
C ASP A 19 2.36 1.82 -23.05
N GLY A 20 2.65 0.71 -23.72
CA GLY A 20 1.98 0.26 -24.91
C GLY A 20 1.24 -1.05 -24.68
N LEU A 21 -0.06 -1.10 -24.95
CA LEU A 21 -0.91 -2.26 -24.70
C LEU A 21 -1.98 -2.40 -25.79
N LEU A 22 -2.18 -3.63 -26.24
CA LEU A 22 -3.33 -4.04 -27.05
C LEU A 22 -4.14 -5.05 -26.23
N ILE A 23 -5.34 -4.66 -25.80
CA ILE A 23 -6.24 -5.46 -24.96
C ILE A 23 -7.40 -5.96 -25.80
N ASP A 24 -7.67 -7.27 -25.73
CA ASP A 24 -8.81 -7.92 -26.37
C ASP A 24 -9.88 -8.18 -25.31
N LEU A 25 -10.91 -7.32 -25.29
CA LEU A 25 -11.98 -7.42 -24.29
C LEU A 25 -12.88 -8.66 -24.49
N ASP A 26 -12.89 -9.25 -25.67
CA ASP A 26 -13.65 -10.49 -25.92
C ASP A 26 -13.07 -11.68 -25.13
N LYS A 27 -11.77 -11.63 -24.80
CA LYS A 27 -11.08 -12.64 -24.01
C LYS A 27 -11.19 -12.46 -22.50
N VAL A 28 -11.71 -11.33 -22.03
CA VAL A 28 -11.86 -11.08 -20.59
C VAL A 28 -12.91 -12.02 -20.02
N PRO A 29 -12.57 -12.86 -19.02
CA PRO A 29 -13.53 -13.76 -18.40
C PRO A 29 -14.71 -13.03 -17.77
N LYS A 30 -15.91 -13.52 -18.00
CA LYS A 30 -17.18 -12.96 -17.52
C LYS A 30 -17.99 -14.01 -16.79
N LYS A 31 -18.69 -13.63 -15.73
CA LYS A 31 -19.64 -14.51 -15.03
C LYS A 31 -21.03 -14.56 -15.69
N TYR A 32 -21.38 -13.55 -16.47
CA TYR A 32 -22.66 -13.41 -17.16
C TYR A 32 -22.50 -12.64 -18.46
N ASP A 33 -23.42 -12.85 -19.39
CA ASP A 33 -23.48 -12.13 -20.65
C ASP A 33 -24.27 -10.82 -20.51
N GLY A 34 -24.12 -9.95 -21.50
CA GLY A 34 -24.87 -8.70 -21.61
C GLY A 34 -24.05 -7.43 -21.41
N LEU A 35 -22.80 -7.54 -20.97
CA LEU A 35 -21.88 -6.40 -20.88
C LEU A 35 -21.43 -5.98 -22.28
N ASP A 36 -21.46 -4.68 -22.54
CA ASP A 36 -20.85 -4.10 -23.73
C ASP A 36 -19.35 -3.85 -23.56
N GLY A 37 -18.70 -3.37 -24.61
CA GLY A 37 -17.25 -3.13 -24.60
C GLY A 37 -16.82 -2.06 -23.58
N THR A 38 -17.65 -1.03 -23.38
CA THR A 38 -17.38 0.03 -22.41
C THR A 38 -17.50 -0.51 -20.99
N GLU A 39 -18.56 -1.24 -20.73
CA GLU A 39 -18.78 -1.89 -19.41
C GLU A 39 -17.67 -2.88 -19.09
N LEU A 40 -17.22 -3.69 -20.05
CA LEU A 40 -16.09 -4.61 -19.88
C LEU A 40 -14.78 -3.87 -19.58
N ALA A 41 -14.56 -2.72 -20.23
CA ALA A 41 -13.34 -1.94 -20.04
C ALA A 41 -13.22 -1.30 -18.64
N ILE A 42 -14.34 -0.89 -18.03
CA ILE A 42 -14.35 -0.12 -16.77
C ILE A 42 -15.01 -0.84 -15.59
N SER A 43 -15.68 -1.98 -15.82
CA SER A 43 -16.39 -2.72 -14.77
C SER A 43 -15.43 -3.22 -13.72
N GLU A 44 -15.70 -2.85 -12.47
CA GLU A 44 -15.01 -3.38 -11.32
C GLU A 44 -15.41 -4.85 -11.09
N SER A 45 -14.43 -5.73 -11.04
CA SER A 45 -14.61 -7.12 -10.66
C SER A 45 -13.42 -7.55 -9.83
N GLN A 46 -13.58 -7.47 -8.53
CA GLN A 46 -12.54 -7.71 -7.53
C GLN A 46 -12.07 -9.16 -7.50
N GLU A 47 -11.05 -9.43 -6.68
CA GLU A 47 -10.43 -10.76 -6.50
C GLU A 47 -9.82 -11.32 -7.79
N ARG A 48 -9.32 -10.44 -8.65
CA ARG A 48 -8.55 -10.80 -9.85
C ARG A 48 -7.22 -10.06 -9.86
N MET A 49 -6.24 -10.65 -10.53
CA MET A 49 -4.91 -10.06 -10.71
C MET A 49 -4.58 -10.01 -12.20
N ALA A 50 -4.02 -8.91 -12.65
CA ALA A 50 -3.37 -8.80 -13.95
C ALA A 50 -1.85 -8.93 -13.79
N VAL A 51 -1.19 -9.74 -14.63
CA VAL A 51 0.25 -9.95 -14.58
C VAL A 51 0.86 -9.76 -15.97
N VAL A 52 2.07 -9.20 -16.03
CA VAL A 52 2.87 -9.13 -17.25
C VAL A 52 3.97 -10.16 -17.15
N LEU A 53 4.06 -11.03 -18.15
CA LEU A 53 5.03 -12.11 -18.26
C LEU A 53 5.82 -11.99 -19.57
N ALA A 54 7.02 -12.57 -19.60
CA ALA A 54 7.70 -12.81 -20.85
C ALA A 54 6.94 -13.89 -21.67
N PRO A 55 6.93 -13.79 -23.00
CA PRO A 55 6.18 -14.74 -23.84
C PRO A 55 6.50 -16.20 -23.56
N GLU A 56 7.77 -16.52 -23.28
CA GLU A 56 8.27 -17.87 -22.97
C GLU A 56 7.75 -18.42 -21.62
N ASP A 57 7.31 -17.56 -20.70
CA ASP A 57 6.84 -17.95 -19.38
C ASP A 57 5.31 -18.16 -19.31
N VAL A 58 4.58 -17.77 -20.35
CA VAL A 58 3.10 -17.77 -20.35
C VAL A 58 2.53 -19.17 -20.11
N ASP A 59 2.99 -20.17 -20.88
CA ASP A 59 2.46 -21.54 -20.77
C ASP A 59 2.76 -22.15 -19.39
N ALA A 60 3.95 -21.89 -18.85
CA ALA A 60 4.33 -22.36 -17.52
C ALA A 60 3.46 -21.71 -16.42
N PHE A 61 3.17 -20.42 -16.56
CA PHE A 61 2.30 -19.70 -15.64
C PHE A 61 0.85 -20.20 -15.70
N LEU A 62 0.29 -20.39 -16.90
CA LEU A 62 -1.07 -20.92 -17.07
C LEU A 62 -1.18 -22.35 -16.46
N ALA A 63 -0.17 -23.18 -16.66
CA ALA A 63 -0.13 -24.51 -16.06
C ALA A 63 -0.03 -24.43 -14.51
N ALA A 64 0.71 -23.46 -13.98
CA ALA A 64 0.79 -23.24 -12.53
C ALA A 64 -0.56 -22.78 -11.95
N ALA A 65 -1.21 -21.80 -12.57
CA ALA A 65 -2.53 -21.34 -12.17
C ALA A 65 -3.58 -22.48 -12.15
N ASN A 66 -3.57 -23.32 -13.18
CA ASN A 66 -4.47 -24.48 -13.24
C ASN A 66 -4.22 -25.49 -12.11
N ARG A 67 -2.95 -25.73 -11.71
CA ARG A 67 -2.64 -26.58 -10.55
C ARG A 67 -3.20 -26.06 -9.23
N GLU A 68 -3.31 -24.73 -9.12
CA GLU A 68 -3.91 -24.06 -7.96
C GLU A 68 -5.43 -23.86 -8.11
N ASN A 69 -6.05 -24.47 -9.14
CA ASN A 69 -7.47 -24.30 -9.45
C ASN A 69 -7.88 -22.84 -9.71
N LEU A 70 -6.99 -22.08 -10.34
CA LEU A 70 -7.22 -20.69 -10.73
C LEU A 70 -7.42 -20.61 -12.25
N GLU A 71 -8.42 -19.83 -12.67
CA GLU A 71 -8.60 -19.47 -14.08
C GLU A 71 -7.60 -18.37 -14.45
N ALA A 72 -6.85 -18.57 -15.53
CA ALA A 72 -5.94 -17.59 -16.07
C ALA A 72 -6.08 -17.52 -17.60
N THR A 73 -6.14 -16.32 -18.16
CA THR A 73 -6.40 -16.08 -19.59
C THR A 73 -5.50 -14.96 -20.10
N VAL A 74 -4.91 -15.16 -21.28
CA VAL A 74 -4.18 -14.10 -21.97
C VAL A 74 -5.18 -13.15 -22.64
N VAL A 75 -5.22 -11.91 -22.17
CA VAL A 75 -6.18 -10.90 -22.62
C VAL A 75 -5.53 -9.68 -23.27
N ALA A 76 -4.21 -9.56 -23.20
CA ALA A 76 -3.49 -8.39 -23.71
C ALA A 76 -2.08 -8.74 -24.16
N GLU A 77 -1.54 -7.89 -25.03
CA GLU A 77 -0.15 -7.92 -25.47
C GLU A 77 0.51 -6.56 -25.21
N VAL A 78 1.75 -6.59 -24.73
CA VAL A 78 2.58 -5.39 -24.59
C VAL A 78 3.11 -5.01 -25.97
N THR A 79 2.94 -3.76 -26.38
CA THR A 79 3.36 -3.25 -27.68
C THR A 79 4.47 -2.20 -27.56
N ALA A 80 5.26 -2.05 -28.61
CA ALA A 80 6.32 -1.04 -28.64
C ALA A 80 5.78 0.41 -28.78
N GLU A 81 4.60 0.58 -29.39
CA GLU A 81 3.96 1.88 -29.50
C GLU A 81 3.30 2.27 -28.17
N PRO A 82 3.60 3.44 -27.58
CA PRO A 82 3.08 3.84 -26.29
C PRO A 82 1.63 4.32 -26.40
N ARG A 83 0.73 3.38 -26.58
CA ARG A 83 -0.72 3.59 -26.70
C ARG A 83 -1.49 2.51 -25.99
N LEU A 84 -2.57 2.89 -25.34
CA LEU A 84 -3.58 1.97 -24.82
C LEU A 84 -4.64 1.75 -25.89
N ARG A 85 -4.71 0.53 -26.44
CA ARG A 85 -5.74 0.11 -27.38
C ARG A 85 -6.57 -1.01 -26.79
N MET A 86 -7.89 -0.91 -26.99
CA MET A 86 -8.81 -1.97 -26.60
C MET A 86 -9.73 -2.29 -27.79
N THR A 87 -9.90 -3.58 -28.05
CA THR A 87 -10.80 -4.09 -29.08
C THR A 87 -11.96 -4.85 -28.43
N TRP A 88 -13.13 -4.74 -29.05
CA TRP A 88 -14.33 -5.50 -28.71
C TRP A 88 -15.10 -5.85 -29.97
N LYS A 89 -15.41 -7.14 -30.14
CA LYS A 89 -16.04 -7.70 -31.35
C LYS A 89 -15.33 -7.27 -32.65
N GLY A 90 -14.00 -7.28 -32.60
CA GLY A 90 -13.15 -6.90 -33.73
C GLY A 90 -13.10 -5.41 -34.05
N VAL A 91 -13.71 -4.55 -33.23
CA VAL A 91 -13.69 -3.09 -33.39
C VAL A 91 -12.82 -2.47 -32.30
N THR A 92 -11.96 -1.53 -32.67
CA THR A 92 -11.22 -0.71 -31.70
C THR A 92 -12.17 0.28 -31.05
N ILE A 93 -12.35 0.17 -29.74
CA ILE A 93 -13.23 1.06 -28.95
C ILE A 93 -12.43 2.05 -28.10
N VAL A 94 -11.15 1.79 -27.85
CA VAL A 94 -10.22 2.69 -27.16
C VAL A 94 -8.92 2.74 -27.96
N ASP A 95 -8.43 3.94 -28.24
CA ASP A 95 -7.10 4.19 -28.81
C ASP A 95 -6.56 5.53 -28.29
N LEU A 96 -5.85 5.48 -27.15
CA LEU A 96 -5.35 6.64 -26.44
C LEU A 96 -3.83 6.61 -26.38
N SER A 97 -3.17 7.75 -26.61
CA SER A 97 -1.74 7.86 -26.40
C SER A 97 -1.39 7.85 -24.90
N ARG A 98 -0.23 7.30 -24.56
CA ARG A 98 0.27 7.32 -23.18
C ARG A 98 0.50 8.75 -22.68
N GLU A 99 0.95 9.64 -23.55
CA GLU A 99 1.09 11.05 -23.25
C GLU A 99 -0.23 11.69 -22.76
N PHE A 100 -1.33 11.42 -23.48
CA PHE A 100 -2.66 11.89 -23.07
C PHE A 100 -3.07 11.32 -21.71
N LEU A 101 -2.86 10.02 -21.48
CA LEU A 101 -3.20 9.36 -20.20
C LEU A 101 -2.39 9.93 -19.04
N ASN A 102 -1.10 10.20 -19.25
CA ASN A 102 -0.21 10.72 -18.21
C ASN A 102 -0.52 12.18 -17.83
N SER A 103 -1.07 12.96 -18.74
CA SER A 103 -1.36 14.39 -18.56
C SER A 103 -2.84 14.71 -18.41
N ASN A 104 -3.75 13.73 -18.62
CA ASN A 104 -5.19 13.97 -18.84
C ASN A 104 -5.46 15.05 -19.91
N GLY A 105 -4.58 15.11 -20.95
CA GLY A 105 -4.68 16.05 -22.04
C GLY A 105 -4.23 17.49 -21.76
N ALA A 106 -3.69 17.77 -20.56
CA ALA A 106 -3.18 19.09 -20.20
C ALA A 106 -1.99 18.97 -19.24
N GLU A 107 -0.89 19.66 -19.55
CA GLU A 107 0.20 19.81 -18.61
C GLU A 107 -0.26 20.57 -17.37
N LYS A 108 0.15 20.08 -16.22
CA LYS A 108 -0.16 20.69 -14.93
C LYS A 108 1.14 21.17 -14.30
N HIS A 109 1.17 22.44 -13.96
CA HIS A 109 2.31 23.08 -13.30
C HIS A 109 1.88 23.56 -11.92
N THR A 110 2.77 23.36 -10.94
CA THR A 110 2.60 23.89 -9.60
C THR A 110 3.94 24.35 -9.06
N THR A 111 3.91 25.19 -8.05
CA THR A 111 5.10 25.57 -7.29
C THR A 111 5.00 24.91 -5.92
N ALA A 112 6.07 24.28 -5.48
CA ALA A 112 6.22 23.75 -4.15
C ALA A 112 7.25 24.56 -3.38
N SER A 113 6.93 24.96 -2.16
CA SER A 113 7.84 25.63 -1.23
C SER A 113 7.95 24.77 0.02
N VAL A 114 9.09 24.11 0.17
CA VAL A 114 9.34 23.30 1.38
C VAL A 114 9.44 24.25 2.57
N PRO A 115 8.62 24.06 3.60
CA PRO A 115 8.69 24.90 4.80
C PRO A 115 10.02 24.66 5.54
N ASP A 116 10.55 25.73 6.11
CA ASP A 116 11.65 25.66 7.09
C ASP A 116 10.97 25.64 8.47
N ASP A 117 10.73 24.45 8.97
CA ASP A 117 9.89 24.24 10.14
C ASP A 117 10.75 24.07 11.40
N ASP A 118 10.36 24.74 12.48
CA ASP A 118 10.96 24.63 13.79
C ASP A 118 10.05 23.81 14.72
N VAL A 119 10.48 22.59 15.09
CA VAL A 119 9.72 21.71 15.94
C VAL A 119 9.78 22.16 17.38
N LYS A 120 8.63 22.49 17.94
CA LYS A 120 8.50 22.84 19.35
C LYS A 120 8.16 21.62 20.19
N PRO A 121 8.73 21.50 21.40
CA PRO A 121 8.35 20.46 22.34
C PRO A 121 6.84 20.47 22.60
N TYR A 122 6.25 19.26 22.66
CA TYR A 122 4.85 19.13 23.10
C TYR A 122 4.71 19.48 24.57
N GLU A 123 3.79 20.37 24.89
CA GLU A 123 3.51 20.78 26.27
C GLU A 123 2.25 20.07 26.77
N PHE A 124 2.41 19.24 27.81
CA PHE A 124 1.30 18.61 28.51
C PHE A 124 0.62 19.60 29.45
N ALA A 125 -0.70 19.53 29.53
CA ALA A 125 -1.49 20.42 30.39
C ALA A 125 -1.32 20.08 31.88
N GLY A 126 -1.34 21.11 32.73
CA GLY A 126 -1.26 21.02 34.18
C GLY A 126 -0.12 21.84 34.78
N ASP A 127 -0.27 22.19 36.04
CA ASP A 127 0.70 22.98 36.80
C ASP A 127 1.70 22.09 37.56
N THR A 128 1.31 20.85 37.87
CA THR A 128 2.12 19.89 38.60
C THR A 128 2.59 18.75 37.68
N VAL A 129 3.66 18.06 38.09
CA VAL A 129 4.16 16.85 37.37
C VAL A 129 3.08 15.77 37.32
N THR A 130 2.26 15.62 38.33
CA THR A 130 1.17 14.63 38.37
C THR A 130 0.08 14.95 37.36
N GLU A 131 -0.29 16.21 37.24
CA GLU A 131 -1.28 16.65 36.25
C GLU A 131 -0.76 16.49 34.82
N LYS A 132 0.47 16.90 34.53
CA LYS A 132 1.12 16.70 33.23
C LYS A 132 1.23 15.22 32.87
N LEU A 133 1.55 14.36 33.83
CA LEU A 133 1.60 12.90 33.63
C LEU A 133 0.20 12.33 33.33
N ALA A 134 -0.83 12.80 34.03
CA ALA A 134 -2.22 12.37 33.80
C ALA A 134 -2.69 12.79 32.40
N ASP A 135 -2.42 14.02 31.97
CA ASP A 135 -2.73 14.52 30.62
C ASP A 135 -1.97 13.71 29.55
N MET A 136 -0.68 13.46 29.74
CA MET A 136 0.12 12.63 28.85
C MET A 136 -0.46 11.21 28.69
N LEU A 137 -0.78 10.55 29.80
CA LEU A 137 -1.35 9.19 29.78
C LEU A 137 -2.77 9.13 29.20
N GLY A 138 -3.50 10.24 29.24
CA GLY A 138 -4.81 10.39 28.61
C GLY A 138 -4.76 10.67 27.11
N ASN A 139 -3.60 11.09 26.59
CA ASN A 139 -3.45 11.38 25.16
C ASN A 139 -3.66 10.12 24.30
N LEU A 140 -4.49 10.23 23.25
CA LEU A 140 -4.84 9.10 22.39
C LEU A 140 -3.65 8.46 21.66
N ASN A 141 -2.55 9.19 21.46
CA ASN A 141 -1.33 8.66 20.87
C ASN A 141 -0.48 7.86 21.87
N ILE A 142 -0.69 8.08 23.19
CA ILE A 142 0.12 7.51 24.26
C ILE A 142 -0.63 6.46 25.08
N CYS A 143 -1.94 6.66 25.31
CA CYS A 143 -2.75 5.77 26.13
C CYS A 143 -2.70 4.30 25.65
N SER A 144 -3.01 3.37 26.56
CA SER A 144 -3.02 1.93 26.28
C SER A 144 -3.97 1.60 25.11
N LYS A 145 -3.49 0.76 24.18
CA LYS A 145 -4.27 0.21 23.06
C LYS A 145 -4.84 -1.19 23.34
N GLN A 146 -4.77 -1.65 24.60
CA GLN A 146 -5.16 -3.00 24.98
C GLN A 146 -6.60 -3.33 24.54
N GLY A 147 -7.55 -2.43 24.79
CA GLY A 147 -8.95 -2.67 24.42
C GLY A 147 -9.18 -2.80 22.90
N LEU A 148 -8.35 -2.18 22.06
CA LEU A 148 -8.37 -2.38 20.61
C LEU A 148 -7.75 -3.74 20.25
N SER A 149 -6.61 -4.09 20.84
CA SER A 149 -5.90 -5.34 20.55
C SER A 149 -6.72 -6.57 20.94
N GLU A 150 -7.50 -6.49 22.02
CA GLU A 150 -8.38 -7.57 22.47
C GLU A 150 -9.59 -7.82 21.55
N ARG A 151 -9.93 -6.86 20.69
CA ARG A 151 -11.04 -6.99 19.73
C ARG A 151 -10.64 -7.62 18.39
N PHE A 152 -9.36 -7.70 18.12
CA PHE A 152 -8.82 -8.20 16.85
C PHE A 152 -8.06 -9.50 17.07
N ASP A 153 -8.15 -10.39 16.09
CA ASP A 153 -7.53 -11.70 16.15
C ASP A 153 -6.02 -11.63 15.93
N SER A 154 -5.27 -11.48 17.02
CA SER A 154 -3.81 -11.45 16.98
C SER A 154 -3.17 -12.85 16.87
N THR A 155 -3.97 -13.92 16.93
CA THR A 155 -3.54 -15.32 16.89
C THR A 155 -3.99 -16.08 15.65
N ILE A 156 -4.56 -15.40 14.66
CA ILE A 156 -5.02 -16.02 13.41
C ILE A 156 -3.88 -16.81 12.75
N GLY A 157 -4.19 -18.03 12.33
CA GLY A 157 -3.24 -18.95 11.71
C GLY A 157 -2.25 -19.59 12.68
N ALA A 158 -2.33 -19.30 13.98
CA ALA A 158 -1.44 -19.83 15.03
C ALA A 158 0.07 -19.60 14.76
N ALA A 159 0.41 -18.60 13.95
CA ALA A 159 1.77 -18.28 13.55
C ALA A 159 2.40 -17.13 14.34
N THR A 160 1.64 -16.49 15.21
CA THR A 160 2.10 -15.32 16.00
C THR A 160 3.21 -15.70 16.98
N VAL A 161 4.35 -15.03 16.88
CA VAL A 161 5.48 -15.18 17.81
C VAL A 161 5.44 -14.11 18.89
N LEU A 162 5.20 -12.84 18.51
CA LEU A 162 5.01 -11.76 19.47
C LEU A 162 3.55 -11.32 19.45
N MET A 163 2.88 -11.50 20.59
CA MET A 163 1.53 -10.98 20.82
C MET A 163 1.57 -9.46 21.02
N PRO A 164 0.49 -8.72 20.69
CA PRO A 164 0.42 -7.27 20.96
C PRO A 164 0.71 -6.89 22.40
N PHE A 165 0.30 -7.75 23.35
CA PHE A 165 0.66 -7.68 24.76
C PHE A 165 1.26 -9.02 25.17
N GLY A 166 2.53 -8.98 25.56
CA GLY A 166 3.31 -10.16 25.96
C GLY A 166 3.68 -10.18 27.46
N GLY A 167 4.65 -11.00 27.77
CA GLY A 167 5.11 -11.24 29.15
C GLY A 167 4.21 -12.20 29.92
N LYS A 168 4.62 -12.54 31.13
CA LYS A 168 3.92 -13.50 31.99
C LYS A 168 2.46 -13.15 32.23
N TYR A 169 2.14 -11.88 32.34
CA TYR A 169 0.79 -11.37 32.63
C TYR A 169 0.08 -10.79 31.40
N GLN A 170 0.69 -10.89 30.22
CA GLN A 170 0.17 -10.30 28.99
C GLN A 170 -0.19 -8.79 29.09
N LEU A 171 0.66 -8.06 29.80
CA LEU A 171 0.47 -6.62 30.03
C LEU A 171 1.57 -5.76 29.38
N THR A 172 2.63 -6.40 28.86
CA THR A 172 3.74 -5.68 28.23
C THR A 172 3.44 -5.44 26.75
N PRO A 173 3.26 -4.19 26.29
CA PRO A 173 3.01 -3.91 24.91
C PRO A 173 4.23 -4.26 24.05
N ASN A 174 4.01 -5.02 22.97
CA ASN A 174 4.99 -5.27 21.92
C ASN A 174 4.70 -4.33 20.75
N GLN A 175 5.74 -3.70 20.25
CA GLN A 175 5.62 -2.71 19.18
C GLN A 175 6.07 -3.24 17.82
N THR A 176 6.36 -4.54 17.76
CA THR A 176 6.74 -5.24 16.52
C THR A 176 5.86 -6.47 16.38
N MET A 177 5.23 -6.62 15.24
CA MET A 177 4.59 -7.88 14.87
C MET A 177 5.69 -8.86 14.45
N VAL A 178 5.67 -10.07 14.97
CA VAL A 178 6.52 -11.19 14.52
C VAL A 178 5.64 -12.42 14.37
N ALA A 179 5.68 -13.00 13.19
CA ALA A 179 4.92 -14.20 12.85
C ALA A 179 5.78 -15.19 12.05
N LYS A 180 5.57 -16.49 12.27
CA LYS A 180 6.17 -17.54 11.45
C LYS A 180 5.61 -17.48 10.03
N LEU A 181 6.43 -17.77 9.04
CA LEU A 181 5.95 -17.90 7.67
C LEU A 181 5.00 -19.09 7.56
N PRO A 182 3.87 -18.94 6.84
CA PRO A 182 2.97 -20.05 6.61
C PRO A 182 3.64 -21.11 5.72
N VAL A 183 3.50 -22.37 6.10
CA VAL A 183 3.96 -23.51 5.31
C VAL A 183 2.81 -24.50 5.13
N LEU A 184 2.73 -25.15 3.95
CA LEU A 184 1.65 -26.09 3.67
C LEU A 184 1.73 -27.35 4.53
N HIS A 185 2.94 -27.78 4.86
CA HIS A 185 3.18 -28.98 5.66
C HIS A 185 4.36 -28.77 6.59
N GLY A 186 4.27 -29.34 7.80
CA GLY A 186 5.34 -29.24 8.81
C GLY A 186 5.36 -27.93 9.59
N THR A 187 6.54 -27.55 10.07
CA THR A 187 6.77 -26.33 10.84
C THR A 187 7.99 -25.60 10.31
N THR A 188 8.07 -24.29 10.56
CA THR A 188 9.24 -23.46 10.23
C THR A 188 9.61 -22.60 11.42
N ASP A 189 10.90 -22.28 11.54
CA ASP A 189 11.42 -21.27 12.46
C ASP A 189 11.73 -19.95 11.75
N THR A 190 11.50 -19.88 10.44
CA THR A 190 11.61 -18.63 9.69
C THR A 190 10.43 -17.72 10.04
N VAL A 191 10.74 -16.48 10.36
CA VAL A 191 9.76 -15.48 10.76
C VAL A 191 9.82 -14.26 9.87
N SER A 192 8.69 -13.57 9.76
CA SER A 192 8.60 -12.20 9.26
C SER A 192 8.33 -11.25 10.40
N GLY A 193 8.85 -10.03 10.30
CA GLY A 193 8.60 -8.98 11.26
C GLY A 193 8.12 -7.70 10.57
N MET A 194 7.24 -6.98 11.24
CA MET A 194 6.72 -5.70 10.77
C MET A 194 6.60 -4.74 11.93
N ALA A 195 7.04 -3.51 11.73
CA ALA A 195 6.89 -2.42 12.68
C ALA A 195 6.50 -1.14 11.95
N TYR A 196 5.94 -0.20 12.67
CA TYR A 196 5.64 1.13 12.14
C TYR A 196 6.25 2.21 13.02
N GLY A 197 6.42 3.39 12.44
CA GLY A 197 6.77 4.61 13.15
C GLY A 197 5.82 5.74 12.73
N MET A 198 5.43 6.55 13.70
CA MET A 198 4.57 7.70 13.46
C MET A 198 4.60 8.65 14.66
N HIS A 199 4.85 9.93 14.39
CA HIS A 199 4.86 11.00 15.39
C HIS A 199 3.90 12.11 14.97
N PRO A 200 2.57 11.98 15.22
CA PRO A 200 1.56 12.91 14.68
C PRO A 200 1.81 14.36 15.03
N GLU A 201 2.22 14.64 16.26
CA GLU A 201 2.46 16.00 16.75
C GLU A 201 3.68 16.65 16.07
N ILE A 202 4.72 15.87 15.79
CA ILE A 202 5.91 16.34 15.08
C ILE A 202 5.61 16.46 13.60
N LEU A 203 4.93 15.47 13.00
CA LEU A 203 4.52 15.50 11.59
C LEU A 203 3.63 16.71 11.27
N ALA A 204 2.76 17.10 12.20
CA ALA A 204 1.92 18.28 12.03
C ALA A 204 2.72 19.60 12.04
N GLN A 205 3.84 19.64 12.75
CA GLN A 205 4.73 20.80 12.82
C GLN A 205 5.76 20.80 11.70
N SER A 206 6.45 19.67 11.51
CA SER A 206 7.47 19.48 10.47
C SER A 206 7.30 18.10 9.81
N PRO A 207 6.81 18.04 8.58
CA PRO A 207 6.77 16.81 7.81
C PRO A 207 8.14 16.13 7.65
N TYR A 208 9.22 16.92 7.49
CA TYR A 208 10.58 16.39 7.40
C TYR A 208 11.00 15.68 8.69
N GLU A 209 11.02 16.39 9.82
CA GLU A 209 11.46 15.82 11.11
C GLU A 209 10.57 14.66 11.55
N GLY A 210 9.26 14.78 11.37
CA GLY A 210 8.31 13.74 11.73
C GLY A 210 8.50 12.47 10.91
N SER A 211 8.74 12.57 9.62
CA SER A 211 9.00 11.43 8.74
C SER A 211 10.35 10.79 9.02
N TYR A 212 11.39 11.60 9.22
CA TYR A 212 12.72 11.13 9.62
C TYR A 212 12.66 10.30 10.91
N LEU A 213 12.01 10.83 11.95
CA LEU A 213 11.84 10.12 13.22
C LEU A 213 10.96 8.87 13.10
N ALA A 214 9.93 8.90 12.26
CA ALA A 214 9.07 7.73 12.01
C ALA A 214 9.87 6.57 11.39
N VAL A 215 10.77 6.85 10.45
CA VAL A 215 11.67 5.82 9.89
C VAL A 215 12.60 5.26 10.96
N ILE A 216 13.26 6.13 11.73
CA ILE A 216 14.13 5.69 12.82
C ILE A 216 13.38 4.82 13.84
N GLU A 217 12.18 5.24 14.23
CA GLU A 217 11.34 4.49 15.18
C GLU A 217 11.01 3.10 14.64
N SER A 218 10.51 3.00 13.40
CA SER A 218 10.12 1.71 12.81
C SER A 218 11.30 0.75 12.70
N VAL A 219 12.46 1.24 12.24
CA VAL A 219 13.68 0.43 12.13
C VAL A 219 14.21 0.02 13.51
N THR A 220 14.19 0.93 14.48
CA THR A 220 14.62 0.64 15.87
C THR A 220 13.77 -0.47 16.48
N LYS A 221 12.46 -0.44 16.27
CA LYS A 221 11.53 -1.50 16.74
C LYS A 221 11.88 -2.86 16.14
N LEU A 222 12.19 -2.92 14.83
CA LEU A 222 12.63 -4.16 14.18
C LEU A 222 13.95 -4.67 14.77
N VAL A 223 14.92 -3.80 14.97
CA VAL A 223 16.21 -4.17 15.59
C VAL A 223 16.01 -4.70 17.00
N CYS A 224 15.16 -4.05 17.81
CA CYS A 224 14.82 -4.51 19.16
C CYS A 224 14.15 -5.89 19.18
N ALA A 225 13.46 -6.25 18.09
CA ALA A 225 12.87 -7.59 17.92
C ALA A 225 13.85 -8.62 17.33
N GLY A 226 15.10 -8.24 17.05
CA GLY A 226 16.16 -9.13 16.59
C GLY A 226 16.35 -9.18 15.06
N PHE A 227 15.72 -8.30 14.31
CA PHE A 227 15.88 -8.24 12.84
C PHE A 227 17.09 -7.41 12.42
N ASP A 228 17.69 -7.80 11.31
CA ASP A 228 18.75 -7.02 10.66
C ASP A 228 18.14 -5.86 9.85
N TYR A 229 18.41 -4.64 10.26
CA TYR A 229 17.92 -3.43 9.60
C TYR A 229 18.33 -3.33 8.12
N LYS A 230 19.44 -3.95 7.72
CA LYS A 230 19.92 -3.93 6.34
C LYS A 230 19.05 -4.73 5.39
N GLN A 231 18.21 -5.60 5.92
CA GLN A 231 17.27 -6.42 5.16
C GLN A 231 15.83 -5.89 5.25
N ALA A 232 15.62 -4.76 5.94
CA ALA A 232 14.31 -4.16 6.06
C ALA A 232 13.89 -3.47 4.75
N TYR A 233 12.64 -3.68 4.38
CA TYR A 233 11.96 -2.91 3.32
C TYR A 233 11.06 -1.87 3.98
N LEU A 234 11.03 -0.67 3.39
CA LEU A 234 10.19 0.41 3.87
C LEU A 234 9.00 0.60 2.92
N THR A 235 7.82 0.76 3.52
CA THR A 235 6.62 1.21 2.82
C THR A 235 6.12 2.47 3.51
N PHE A 236 5.64 3.43 2.72
CA PHE A 236 5.15 4.70 3.24
C PHE A 236 3.66 4.82 2.94
N GLN A 237 2.91 5.26 3.96
CA GLN A 237 1.53 5.68 3.82
C GLN A 237 1.48 7.16 4.17
N GLU A 238 1.10 7.99 3.20
CA GLU A 238 1.07 9.44 3.36
C GLU A 238 -0.35 9.97 3.20
N TYR A 239 -0.68 10.95 4.00
CA TYR A 239 -1.92 11.71 3.90
C TYR A 239 -1.64 13.18 4.15
N PHE A 240 -2.07 14.00 3.21
CA PHE A 240 -1.99 15.45 3.31
C PHE A 240 -3.36 16.08 3.05
N GLU A 241 -3.56 17.31 3.56
CA GLU A 241 -4.73 18.09 3.25
C GLU A 241 -4.80 18.45 1.76
N ARG A 242 -5.97 18.86 1.26
CA ARG A 242 -6.11 19.28 -0.14
C ARG A 242 -5.10 20.38 -0.49
N MET A 243 -4.28 20.14 -1.49
CA MET A 243 -3.18 21.02 -1.89
C MET A 243 -3.63 22.36 -2.43
N GLY A 244 -4.70 22.39 -3.25
CA GLY A 244 -5.17 23.62 -3.90
C GLY A 244 -4.05 24.27 -4.72
N THR A 245 -3.91 25.59 -4.55
CA THR A 245 -2.86 26.40 -5.20
C THR A 245 -1.81 26.93 -4.21
N ASP A 246 -1.80 26.42 -2.98
CA ASP A 246 -0.87 26.86 -1.94
C ASP A 246 0.49 26.16 -2.11
N PRO A 247 1.57 26.89 -2.42
CA PRO A 247 2.89 26.30 -2.60
C PRO A 247 3.44 25.60 -1.35
N THR A 248 3.08 26.07 -0.17
CA THR A 248 3.55 25.47 1.10
C THR A 248 2.90 24.11 1.34
N ARG A 249 1.61 23.96 1.02
CA ARG A 249 0.94 22.65 1.07
C ARG A 249 1.57 21.66 0.11
N TRP A 250 1.90 22.11 -1.11
CA TRP A 250 2.64 21.28 -2.08
C TRP A 250 4.04 20.93 -1.63
N GLY A 251 4.66 21.76 -0.79
CA GLY A 251 5.98 21.50 -0.21
C GLY A 251 6.02 20.41 0.86
N LYS A 252 4.91 20.16 1.56
CA LYS A 252 4.84 19.16 2.65
C LYS A 252 5.17 17.73 2.22
N PRO A 253 4.59 17.16 1.14
CA PRO A 253 4.96 15.84 0.65
C PRO A 253 6.45 15.75 0.29
N PHE A 254 7.00 16.77 -0.35
CA PHE A 254 8.43 16.79 -0.69
C PHE A 254 9.34 16.87 0.54
N ALA A 255 8.89 17.54 1.59
CA ALA A 255 9.62 17.57 2.87
C ALA A 255 9.58 16.20 3.58
N ALA A 256 8.47 15.47 3.47
CA ALA A 256 8.30 14.16 4.09
C ALA A 256 9.15 13.07 3.40
N LEU A 257 9.29 13.13 2.07
CA LEU A 257 10.12 12.21 1.26
C LEU A 257 11.61 12.47 1.41
#